data_6082c8f3a0abba247eecb95b19e38661
#
_entry.id   6082c8f3a0abba247eecb95b19e38661
#
_cell.length_a   1.000
_cell.length_b   1.000
_cell.length_c   1.000
_cell.angle_alpha   90.00
_cell.angle_beta   90.00
_cell.angle_gamma   90.00
#
_symmetry.space_group_name_H-M   'P 1'
#
loop_
_entity.id
_entity.type
_entity.pdbx_description
1 polymer ?
#
loop_
_entity_poly.entity_id
_entity_poly.type
_entity_poly.pdbx_seq_one_letter_code
_entity_poly.pdbx_strand_id
1 'polypeptide(L)'
;MSKLKKCLYIINLLERKGPLSLKEINYHFSYSSLYDGEIPPRTFARYKEFILENFPCEIEYDARLGKYLLIREGDEDSLYDYLLSAYHIQGLSELALKHHDRVYLNEAPTGVENVQMVLEAIDQKRGIECDYSSYSNRTTKHLTIIPYFLKTWEQRWYLVAEPDNPHHGQTVFALERMENLQLTEKQMLPHSNITVQEYFDGSFGINHSDDQQPETVRIKVYGAQADYVRALPIHESQQELESGDDWSIFEYRVCPCYNFYQQLLWHREKLEVLAPVHVREEMKRIAEEIGHLYR
;
A
#
# COMPACT_ATOMS: atom_id res chain seq x y z
N MET A 1 20.65 -17.42 -10.14
CA MET A 1 19.27 -17.01 -9.76
C MET A 1 19.30 -16.33 -8.40
N SER A 2 18.49 -15.28 -8.17
CA SER A 2 18.57 -14.48 -6.94
C SER A 2 18.10 -15.28 -5.71
N LYS A 3 18.88 -15.24 -4.60
CA LYS A 3 18.54 -15.80 -3.28
C LYS A 3 17.18 -15.31 -2.82
N LEU A 4 16.90 -14.03 -3.03
CA LEU A 4 15.63 -13.37 -2.71
C LEU A 4 14.41 -14.09 -3.32
N LYS A 5 14.46 -14.43 -4.62
CA LYS A 5 13.35 -15.11 -5.30
C LYS A 5 13.02 -16.48 -4.66
N LYS A 6 14.04 -17.22 -4.26
CA LYS A 6 13.84 -18.52 -3.60
C LYS A 6 13.28 -18.37 -2.19
N CYS A 7 13.72 -17.34 -1.46
CA CYS A 7 13.16 -17.02 -0.13
C CYS A 7 11.70 -16.64 -0.22
N LEU A 8 11.32 -15.75 -1.14
CA LEU A 8 9.92 -15.36 -1.38
C LEU A 8 9.06 -16.56 -1.81
N TYR A 9 9.59 -17.46 -2.65
CA TYR A 9 8.91 -18.70 -3.00
C TYR A 9 8.62 -19.57 -1.76
N ILE A 10 9.59 -19.76 -0.88
CA ILE A 10 9.44 -20.58 0.34
C ILE A 10 8.41 -19.96 1.28
N ILE A 11 8.48 -18.65 1.50
CA ILE A 11 7.51 -17.90 2.31
C ILE A 11 6.10 -18.14 1.77
N ASN A 12 5.87 -17.86 0.50
CA ASN A 12 4.57 -18.04 -0.15
C ASN A 12 4.06 -19.49 -0.09
N LEU A 13 4.97 -20.45 -0.26
CA LEU A 13 4.62 -21.87 -0.18
C LEU A 13 4.09 -22.23 1.21
N LEU A 14 4.79 -21.79 2.28
CA LEU A 14 4.40 -22.04 3.65
C LEU A 14 3.11 -21.30 4.04
N GLU A 15 2.89 -20.10 3.56
CA GLU A 15 1.62 -19.39 3.76
C GLU A 15 0.43 -20.13 3.16
N ARG A 16 0.56 -20.56 1.93
CA ARG A 16 -0.55 -21.20 1.19
C ARG A 16 -0.83 -22.62 1.59
N LYS A 17 0.18 -23.37 2.01
CA LYS A 17 0.09 -24.81 2.27
C LYS A 17 0.12 -25.13 3.77
N GLY A 18 0.52 -24.16 4.60
CA GLY A 18 0.78 -24.40 6.03
C GLY A 18 2.11 -25.12 6.26
N PRO A 19 2.28 -25.77 7.41
CA PRO A 19 3.53 -26.42 7.80
C PRO A 19 3.97 -27.53 6.84
N LEU A 20 5.22 -27.46 6.36
CA LEU A 20 5.83 -28.41 5.43
C LEU A 20 7.21 -28.89 5.91
N SER A 21 7.51 -30.16 5.67
CA SER A 21 8.88 -30.68 5.81
C SER A 21 9.78 -30.17 4.67
N LEU A 22 11.10 -30.19 4.86
CA LEU A 22 12.04 -29.80 3.81
C LEU A 22 11.89 -30.67 2.54
N LYS A 23 11.49 -31.94 2.70
CA LYS A 23 11.20 -32.86 1.58
C LYS A 23 9.97 -32.37 0.80
N GLU A 24 8.90 -31.98 1.47
CA GLU A 24 7.70 -31.44 0.84
C GLU A 24 7.98 -30.10 0.17
N ILE A 25 8.77 -29.22 0.80
CA ILE A 25 9.23 -27.96 0.21
C ILE A 25 10.00 -28.26 -1.10
N ASN A 26 10.96 -29.16 -1.09
CA ASN A 26 11.71 -29.55 -2.27
C ASN A 26 10.83 -30.18 -3.35
N TYR A 27 9.85 -30.99 -2.97
CA TYR A 27 8.87 -31.52 -3.91
C TYR A 27 8.12 -30.42 -4.63
N HIS A 28 7.57 -29.43 -3.91
CA HIS A 28 6.90 -28.30 -4.56
C HIS A 28 7.87 -27.42 -5.35
N PHE A 29 9.08 -27.23 -4.86
CA PHE A 29 10.11 -26.44 -5.53
C PHE A 29 10.50 -27.04 -6.88
N SER A 30 10.49 -28.38 -7.03
CA SER A 30 10.82 -29.06 -8.28
C SER A 30 9.86 -28.73 -9.44
N TYR A 31 8.65 -28.26 -9.13
CA TYR A 31 7.67 -27.82 -10.14
C TYR A 31 7.69 -26.31 -10.40
N SER A 32 8.56 -25.57 -9.72
CA SER A 32 8.66 -24.12 -9.91
C SER A 32 9.60 -23.78 -11.06
N SER A 33 9.38 -22.64 -11.68
CA SER A 33 10.32 -22.07 -12.66
C SER A 33 11.69 -21.68 -12.04
N LEU A 34 11.78 -21.72 -10.70
CA LEU A 34 12.98 -21.42 -9.94
C LEU A 34 13.86 -22.66 -9.68
N TYR A 35 13.42 -23.84 -10.15
CA TYR A 35 14.12 -25.08 -9.84
C TYR A 35 15.49 -25.13 -10.53
N ASP A 36 16.53 -25.34 -9.74
CA ASP A 36 17.91 -25.53 -10.17
C ASP A 36 18.62 -26.65 -9.39
N GLY A 37 17.81 -27.55 -8.80
CA GLY A 37 18.22 -28.64 -7.92
C GLY A 37 17.56 -28.56 -6.54
N GLU A 38 17.61 -29.65 -5.80
CA GLU A 38 17.07 -29.68 -4.42
C GLU A 38 17.80 -28.69 -3.52
N ILE A 39 17.05 -28.11 -2.59
CA ILE A 39 17.60 -27.22 -1.56
C ILE A 39 18.17 -28.07 -0.43
N PRO A 40 19.52 -28.14 -0.27
CA PRO A 40 20.11 -28.90 0.81
C PRO A 40 19.79 -28.28 2.18
N PRO A 41 19.79 -29.07 3.29
CA PRO A 41 19.51 -28.53 4.63
C PRO A 41 20.35 -27.33 5.03
N ARG A 42 21.64 -27.33 4.69
CA ARG A 42 22.54 -26.21 4.96
C ARG A 42 22.16 -24.94 4.19
N THR A 43 21.71 -25.09 2.94
CA THR A 43 21.24 -23.97 2.13
C THR A 43 19.91 -23.45 2.65
N PHE A 44 19.02 -24.33 3.05
CA PHE A 44 17.75 -23.97 3.65
C PHE A 44 17.93 -23.19 4.97
N ALA A 45 18.88 -23.60 5.82
CA ALA A 45 19.23 -22.84 7.03
C ALA A 45 19.65 -21.40 6.70
N ARG A 46 20.49 -21.21 5.66
CA ARG A 46 20.89 -19.86 5.20
C ARG A 46 19.75 -19.05 4.60
N TYR A 47 18.73 -19.71 4.06
CA TYR A 47 17.51 -19.02 3.60
C TYR A 47 16.65 -18.59 4.78
N LYS A 48 16.55 -19.40 5.83
CA LYS A 48 15.86 -19.03 7.08
C LYS A 48 16.50 -17.78 7.72
N GLU A 49 17.83 -17.78 7.88
CA GLU A 49 18.57 -16.62 8.38
C GLU A 49 18.30 -15.36 7.55
N PHE A 50 18.35 -15.48 6.22
CA PHE A 50 18.09 -14.36 5.33
C PHE A 50 16.63 -13.87 5.44
N ILE A 51 15.67 -14.76 5.60
CA ILE A 51 14.26 -14.41 5.79
C ILE A 51 14.10 -13.63 7.09
N LEU A 52 14.65 -14.12 8.19
CA LEU A 52 14.60 -13.44 9.49
C LEU A 52 15.24 -12.04 9.47
N GLU A 53 16.33 -11.86 8.71
CA GLU A 53 17.03 -10.57 8.62
C GLU A 53 16.33 -9.53 7.72
N ASN A 54 15.52 -9.97 6.74
CA ASN A 54 15.02 -9.08 5.68
C ASN A 54 13.48 -9.03 5.57
N PHE A 55 12.77 -9.85 6.35
CA PHE A 55 11.30 -9.89 6.31
C PHE A 55 10.74 -9.95 7.75
N PRO A 56 9.55 -9.42 8.00
CA PRO A 56 8.88 -9.45 9.30
C PRO A 56 8.25 -10.84 9.55
N CYS A 57 9.00 -11.89 9.27
CA CYS A 57 8.59 -13.27 9.46
C CYS A 57 9.80 -14.17 9.68
N GLU A 58 9.57 -15.29 10.36
CA GLU A 58 10.58 -16.32 10.53
C GLU A 58 10.02 -17.70 10.19
N ILE A 59 10.93 -18.63 9.87
CA ILE A 59 10.58 -20.02 9.62
C ILE A 59 11.08 -20.86 10.81
N GLU A 60 10.15 -21.33 11.63
CA GLU A 60 10.43 -22.21 12.75
C GLU A 60 10.25 -23.69 12.40
N TYR A 61 10.92 -24.56 13.17
CA TYR A 61 10.76 -26.00 13.06
C TYR A 61 9.94 -26.54 14.23
N ASP A 62 8.77 -27.08 13.94
CA ASP A 62 7.96 -27.80 14.89
C ASP A 62 8.43 -29.28 14.99
N ALA A 63 9.08 -29.63 16.09
CA ALA A 63 9.58 -30.99 16.30
C ALA A 63 8.46 -32.03 16.44
N ARG A 64 7.25 -31.63 16.85
CA ARG A 64 6.10 -32.55 16.99
C ARG A 64 5.54 -32.92 15.63
N LEU A 65 5.50 -31.97 14.73
CA LEU A 65 5.01 -32.16 13.36
C LEU A 65 6.11 -32.64 12.40
N GLY A 66 7.40 -32.46 12.77
CA GLY A 66 8.53 -32.69 11.88
C GLY A 66 8.54 -31.73 10.67
N LYS A 67 8.00 -30.51 10.82
CA LYS A 67 7.73 -29.57 9.74
C LYS A 67 8.17 -28.17 10.10
N TYR A 68 8.39 -27.37 9.07
CA TYR A 68 8.65 -25.95 9.18
C TYR A 68 7.35 -25.18 9.02
N LEU A 69 7.16 -24.14 9.82
CA LEU A 69 6.02 -23.24 9.78
C LEU A 69 6.51 -21.80 9.67
N LEU A 70 5.70 -20.94 9.09
CA LEU A 70 5.97 -19.52 9.00
C LEU A 70 5.30 -18.82 10.18
N ILE A 71 6.08 -18.03 10.92
CA ILE A 71 5.58 -17.15 11.98
C ILE A 71 5.75 -15.71 11.50
N ARG A 72 4.71 -14.90 11.63
CA ARG A 72 4.74 -13.46 11.36
C ARG A 72 4.83 -12.68 12.67
N GLU A 73 5.65 -11.65 12.71
CA GLU A 73 5.69 -10.66 13.78
C GLU A 73 4.78 -9.49 13.38
N GLY A 74 3.62 -9.38 13.99
CA GLY A 74 2.66 -8.31 13.78
C GLY A 74 1.61 -8.59 12.68
N ASP A 75 0.48 -7.89 12.78
CA ASP A 75 -0.69 -8.16 11.94
C ASP A 75 -0.66 -7.48 10.55
N GLU A 76 0.18 -6.47 10.31
CA GLU A 76 0.18 -5.73 9.05
C GLU A 76 1.57 -5.14 8.69
N ASP A 77 2.37 -5.85 7.91
CA ASP A 77 3.44 -5.22 7.14
C ASP A 77 3.02 -5.09 5.68
N SER A 78 2.46 -3.93 5.34
CA SER A 78 2.00 -3.60 3.98
C SER A 78 3.12 -3.71 2.93
N LEU A 79 4.37 -3.47 3.30
CA LEU A 79 5.53 -3.62 2.41
C LEU A 79 5.79 -5.08 2.08
N TYR A 80 5.68 -5.97 3.07
CA TYR A 80 5.84 -7.40 2.90
C TYR A 80 4.78 -7.98 1.95
N ASP A 81 3.52 -7.66 2.17
CA ASP A 81 2.41 -8.11 1.31
C ASP A 81 2.53 -7.55 -0.11
N TYR A 82 3.01 -6.31 -0.25
CA TYR A 82 3.33 -5.72 -1.54
C TYR A 82 4.46 -6.47 -2.26
N LEU A 83 5.56 -6.80 -1.57
CA LEU A 83 6.67 -7.56 -2.14
C LEU A 83 6.26 -8.98 -2.55
N LEU A 84 5.43 -9.66 -1.75
CA LEU A 84 4.86 -10.95 -2.12
C LEU A 84 3.96 -10.85 -3.35
N SER A 85 3.10 -9.85 -3.40
CA SER A 85 2.22 -9.59 -4.55
C SER A 85 3.05 -9.31 -5.81
N ALA A 86 4.08 -8.47 -5.70
CA ALA A 86 5.00 -8.19 -6.80
C ALA A 86 5.75 -9.44 -7.27
N TYR A 87 6.15 -10.31 -6.35
CA TYR A 87 6.76 -11.60 -6.67
C TYR A 87 5.78 -12.53 -7.42
N HIS A 88 4.52 -12.60 -6.99
CA HIS A 88 3.49 -13.37 -7.68
C HIS A 88 3.28 -12.87 -9.11
N ILE A 89 3.18 -11.55 -9.28
CA ILE A 89 3.03 -10.92 -10.60
C ILE A 89 4.24 -11.23 -11.47
N GLN A 90 5.47 -11.16 -10.93
CA GLN A 90 6.68 -11.51 -11.67
C GLN A 90 6.71 -13.00 -12.06
N GLY A 91 6.30 -13.90 -11.18
CA GLY A 91 6.18 -15.34 -11.49
C GLY A 91 5.14 -15.64 -12.56
N LEU A 92 4.08 -14.83 -12.60
CA LEU A 92 3.03 -14.92 -13.63
C LEU A 92 3.47 -14.30 -14.97
N SER A 93 4.44 -13.40 -15.00
CA SER A 93 4.78 -12.64 -16.20
C SER A 93 5.27 -13.53 -17.34
N GLU A 94 6.04 -14.58 -17.07
CA GLU A 94 6.46 -15.56 -18.11
C GLU A 94 5.29 -16.36 -18.68
N LEU A 95 4.33 -16.73 -17.82
CA LEU A 95 3.10 -17.41 -18.25
C LEU A 95 2.13 -16.44 -18.93
N ALA A 96 2.03 -15.21 -18.45
CA ALA A 96 1.21 -14.16 -19.05
C ALA A 96 1.71 -13.80 -20.45
N LEU A 97 3.04 -13.77 -20.68
CA LEU A 97 3.60 -13.57 -22.01
C LEU A 97 3.24 -14.69 -22.98
N LYS A 98 3.16 -15.94 -22.50
CA LYS A 98 2.69 -17.10 -23.32
C LYS A 98 1.20 -17.06 -23.61
N HIS A 99 0.42 -16.41 -22.76
CA HIS A 99 -1.04 -16.34 -22.81
C HIS A 99 -1.53 -14.89 -22.85
N HIS A 100 -0.80 -14.01 -23.55
CA HIS A 100 -1.10 -12.58 -23.63
C HIS A 100 -2.50 -12.27 -24.19
N ASP A 101 -3.08 -13.19 -24.94
CA ASP A 101 -4.45 -13.14 -25.44
C ASP A 101 -5.52 -13.45 -24.38
N ARG A 102 -5.13 -13.94 -23.20
CA ARG A 102 -6.01 -14.36 -22.10
C ARG A 102 -5.79 -13.63 -20.79
N VAL A 103 -4.75 -12.82 -20.71
CA VAL A 103 -4.40 -12.06 -19.52
C VAL A 103 -4.46 -10.57 -19.87
N TYR A 104 -5.42 -9.87 -19.28
CA TYR A 104 -5.53 -8.43 -19.39
C TYR A 104 -5.08 -7.82 -18.07
N LEU A 105 -4.03 -7.02 -18.11
CA LEU A 105 -3.52 -6.28 -16.96
C LEU A 105 -3.86 -4.81 -17.12
N ASN A 106 -4.28 -4.19 -16.04
CA ASN A 106 -4.40 -2.73 -16.00
C ASN A 106 -3.01 -2.09 -16.11
N GLU A 107 -2.98 -0.80 -16.40
CA GLU A 107 -1.73 -0.03 -16.43
C GLU A 107 -0.96 -0.14 -15.11
N ALA A 108 0.36 -0.19 -15.21
CA ALA A 108 1.22 -0.19 -14.04
C ALA A 108 1.09 1.14 -13.26
N PRO A 109 1.38 1.15 -11.95
CA PRO A 109 1.40 2.39 -11.19
C PRO A 109 2.33 3.42 -11.81
N THR A 110 1.84 4.65 -11.95
CA THR A 110 2.62 5.75 -12.51
C THR A 110 3.61 6.33 -11.49
N GLY A 111 4.71 6.90 -11.98
CA GLY A 111 5.76 7.49 -11.15
C GLY A 111 6.79 6.49 -10.62
N VAL A 112 6.69 5.20 -10.99
CA VAL A 112 7.61 4.15 -10.53
C VAL A 112 9.06 4.40 -10.98
N GLU A 113 9.24 5.07 -12.09
CA GLU A 113 10.56 5.45 -12.66
C GLU A 113 11.35 6.36 -11.72
N ASN A 114 10.67 7.15 -10.88
CA ASN A 114 11.30 8.09 -9.96
C ASN A 114 11.54 7.50 -8.56
N VAL A 115 10.94 6.33 -8.25
CA VAL A 115 11.01 5.70 -6.91
C VAL A 115 12.45 5.40 -6.50
N GLN A 116 13.26 4.87 -7.40
CA GLN A 116 14.65 4.51 -7.08
C GLN A 116 15.44 5.74 -6.64
N MET A 117 15.36 6.85 -7.38
CA MET A 117 16.08 8.08 -7.05
C MET A 117 15.63 8.67 -5.71
N VAL A 118 14.34 8.59 -5.39
CA VAL A 118 13.82 9.02 -4.09
C VAL A 118 14.40 8.19 -2.95
N LEU A 119 14.43 6.86 -3.09
CA LEU A 119 15.02 5.97 -2.09
C LEU A 119 16.54 6.21 -1.92
N GLU A 120 17.25 6.47 -3.02
CA GLU A 120 18.68 6.85 -2.97
C GLU A 120 18.87 8.20 -2.24
N ALA A 121 17.98 9.17 -2.43
CA ALA A 121 18.01 10.44 -1.72
C ALA A 121 17.85 10.27 -0.21
N ILE A 122 16.88 9.43 0.19
CA ILE A 122 16.62 9.11 1.60
C ILE A 122 17.85 8.40 2.22
N ASP A 123 18.38 7.38 1.56
CA ASP A 123 19.54 6.60 2.03
C ASP A 123 20.78 7.47 2.19
N GLN A 124 21.05 8.35 1.20
CA GLN A 124 22.21 9.25 1.20
C GLN A 124 21.98 10.55 2.02
N LYS A 125 20.78 10.73 2.58
CA LYS A 125 20.40 11.94 3.31
C LYS A 125 20.58 13.21 2.49
N ARG A 126 20.11 13.20 1.25
CA ARG A 126 20.23 14.30 0.28
C ARG A 126 18.83 14.78 -0.10
N GLY A 127 18.75 16.06 -0.46
CA GLY A 127 17.55 16.60 -1.09
C GLY A 127 17.42 16.19 -2.56
N ILE A 128 16.28 16.50 -3.14
CA ILE A 128 16.00 16.30 -4.57
C ILE A 128 15.67 17.66 -5.17
N GLU A 129 16.35 18.00 -6.26
CA GLU A 129 15.96 19.08 -7.17
C GLU A 129 15.11 18.50 -8.28
N CYS A 130 13.98 19.13 -8.58
CA CYS A 130 13.07 18.66 -9.63
C CYS A 130 12.21 19.81 -10.17
N ASP A 131 11.64 19.58 -11.35
CA ASP A 131 10.59 20.39 -11.92
C ASP A 131 9.24 19.72 -11.61
N TYR A 132 8.38 20.39 -10.83
CA TYR A 132 7.07 19.86 -10.43
C TYR A 132 5.93 20.57 -11.14
N SER A 133 5.08 19.80 -11.82
CA SER A 133 3.91 20.27 -12.54
C SER A 133 2.64 20.15 -11.70
N SER A 134 2.09 21.31 -11.27
CA SER A 134 0.84 21.38 -10.52
C SER A 134 -0.38 21.40 -11.44
N TYR A 135 -1.32 20.48 -11.23
CA TYR A 135 -2.57 20.46 -12.00
C TYR A 135 -3.55 21.55 -11.57
N SER A 136 -3.57 21.90 -10.28
CA SER A 136 -4.47 22.95 -9.76
C SER A 136 -4.15 24.32 -10.34
N ASN A 137 -2.87 24.65 -10.44
CA ASN A 137 -2.41 25.97 -10.91
C ASN A 137 -1.95 25.94 -12.37
N ARG A 138 -1.83 24.76 -12.99
CA ARG A 138 -1.29 24.56 -14.35
C ARG A 138 0.08 25.23 -14.54
N THR A 139 0.94 25.12 -13.51
CA THR A 139 2.28 25.72 -13.52
C THR A 139 3.32 24.67 -13.21
N THR A 140 4.48 24.78 -13.81
CA THR A 140 5.68 24.01 -13.45
C THR A 140 6.60 24.90 -12.64
N LYS A 141 7.09 24.39 -11.53
CA LYS A 141 8.03 25.09 -10.64
C LYS A 141 9.25 24.22 -10.42
N HIS A 142 10.41 24.85 -10.44
CA HIS A 142 11.64 24.22 -9.96
C HIS A 142 11.65 24.23 -8.44
N LEU A 143 11.84 23.06 -7.83
CA LEU A 143 11.79 22.86 -6.39
C LEU A 143 13.03 22.11 -5.91
N THR A 144 13.49 22.48 -4.72
CA THR A 144 14.38 21.66 -3.92
C THR A 144 13.57 21.13 -2.74
N ILE A 145 13.52 19.82 -2.57
CA ILE A 145 12.71 19.15 -1.55
C ILE A 145 13.52 18.16 -0.75
N ILE A 146 13.15 17.96 0.50
CA ILE A 146 13.74 16.99 1.43
C ILE A 146 12.78 15.81 1.54
N PRO A 147 13.15 14.62 1.05
CA PRO A 147 12.26 13.47 1.05
C PRO A 147 12.10 12.88 2.45
N TYR A 148 10.88 12.49 2.79
CA TYR A 148 10.52 11.79 4.03
C TYR A 148 10.21 10.33 3.77
N PHE A 149 9.11 10.06 3.07
CA PHE A 149 8.66 8.70 2.78
C PHE A 149 7.78 8.64 1.52
N LEU A 150 7.70 7.44 0.97
CA LEU A 150 6.89 7.11 -0.19
C LEU A 150 5.58 6.44 0.24
N LYS A 151 4.51 6.71 -0.50
CA LYS A 151 3.21 6.03 -0.36
C LYS A 151 2.62 5.73 -1.73
N THR A 152 1.97 4.56 -1.86
CA THR A 152 1.13 4.26 -3.03
C THR A 152 -0.33 4.56 -2.72
N TRP A 153 -1.05 5.13 -3.69
CA TRP A 153 -2.49 5.35 -3.63
C TRP A 153 -3.08 5.36 -5.04
N GLU A 154 -4.17 4.63 -5.28
CA GLU A 154 -4.88 4.60 -6.57
C GLU A 154 -3.95 4.46 -7.79
N GLN A 155 -3.06 3.47 -7.76
CA GLN A 155 -2.09 3.18 -8.83
C GLN A 155 -1.09 4.32 -9.11
N ARG A 156 -0.78 5.14 -8.10
CA ARG A 156 0.23 6.21 -8.20
C ARG A 156 1.19 6.13 -7.03
N TRP A 157 2.42 6.54 -7.29
CA TRP A 157 3.42 6.78 -6.26
C TRP A 157 3.41 8.23 -5.83
N TYR A 158 3.44 8.43 -4.53
CA TYR A 158 3.51 9.75 -3.90
C TYR A 158 4.71 9.82 -2.98
N LEU A 159 5.34 10.99 -2.95
CA LEU A 159 6.40 11.35 -2.03
C LEU A 159 5.86 12.36 -1.02
N VAL A 160 6.01 12.07 0.25
CA VAL A 160 5.91 13.10 1.29
C VAL A 160 7.29 13.72 1.41
N ALA A 161 7.37 15.02 1.18
CA ALA A 161 8.60 15.78 1.23
C ALA A 161 8.33 17.19 1.77
N GLU A 162 9.39 17.81 2.23
CA GLU A 162 9.39 19.18 2.70
C GLU A 162 10.13 20.06 1.68
N PRO A 163 9.51 21.12 1.13
CA PRO A 163 10.24 22.09 0.33
C PRO A 163 11.37 22.72 1.16
N ASP A 164 12.50 23.03 0.52
CA ASP A 164 13.60 23.76 1.16
C ASP A 164 13.20 25.21 1.44
N ASN A 165 12.19 25.34 2.29
CA ASN A 165 11.64 26.61 2.76
C ASN A 165 11.07 26.39 4.17
N PRO A 166 11.66 26.98 5.23
CA PRO A 166 11.26 26.74 6.62
C PRO A 166 9.82 27.16 6.98
N HIS A 167 9.11 27.82 6.06
CA HIS A 167 7.71 28.23 6.24
C HIS A 167 6.70 27.25 5.65
N HIS A 168 7.16 26.20 5.01
CA HIS A 168 6.31 25.15 4.46
C HIS A 168 6.57 23.85 5.20
N GLY A 169 5.51 23.24 5.74
CA GLY A 169 5.55 21.88 6.27
C GLY A 169 5.62 20.81 5.18
N GLN A 170 5.47 19.56 5.59
CA GLN A 170 5.45 18.44 4.67
C GLN A 170 4.30 18.57 3.66
N THR A 171 4.59 18.23 2.43
CA THR A 171 3.65 18.27 1.30
C THR A 171 3.73 16.96 0.52
N VAL A 172 2.61 16.54 -0.05
CA VAL A 172 2.52 15.34 -0.87
C VAL A 172 2.71 15.67 -2.34
N PHE A 173 3.71 15.04 -2.94
CA PHE A 173 4.06 15.18 -4.36
C PHE A 173 3.74 13.87 -5.10
N ALA A 174 3.01 13.95 -6.20
CA ALA A 174 2.81 12.82 -7.09
C ALA A 174 4.07 12.62 -7.97
N LEU A 175 4.67 11.44 -7.94
CA LEU A 175 5.95 11.21 -8.62
C LEU A 175 5.88 11.35 -10.13
N GLU A 176 4.74 11.02 -10.75
CA GLU A 176 4.54 11.18 -12.20
C GLU A 176 4.51 12.65 -12.67
N ARG A 177 4.48 13.60 -11.74
CA ARG A 177 4.51 15.04 -12.03
C ARG A 177 5.87 15.67 -11.76
N MET A 178 6.83 14.85 -11.39
CA MET A 178 8.20 15.26 -11.12
C MET A 178 9.08 14.92 -12.31
N GLU A 179 9.72 15.91 -12.88
CA GLU A 179 10.64 15.77 -14.01
C GLU A 179 12.03 16.29 -13.62
N ASN A 180 13.05 15.87 -14.36
CA ASN A 180 14.43 16.34 -14.20
C ASN A 180 14.99 16.16 -12.78
N LEU A 181 14.66 15.04 -12.12
CA LEU A 181 15.12 14.77 -10.75
C LEU A 181 16.64 14.66 -10.68
N GLN A 182 17.21 15.35 -9.71
CA GLN A 182 18.64 15.30 -9.40
C GLN A 182 18.85 15.33 -7.89
N LEU A 183 19.86 14.61 -7.41
CA LEU A 183 20.24 14.68 -5.99
C LEU A 183 21.01 15.97 -5.73
N THR A 184 20.67 16.69 -4.65
CA THR A 184 21.45 17.86 -4.22
C THR A 184 22.90 17.49 -3.91
N GLU A 185 23.84 18.41 -4.10
CA GLU A 185 25.25 18.16 -3.73
C GLU A 185 25.43 18.04 -2.21
N LYS A 186 24.67 18.81 -1.45
CA LYS A 186 24.74 18.85 0.02
C LYS A 186 23.77 17.87 0.66
N GLN A 187 24.13 17.38 1.84
CA GLN A 187 23.19 16.64 2.69
C GLN A 187 22.09 17.57 3.19
N MET A 188 20.86 17.07 3.14
CA MET A 188 19.68 17.75 3.63
C MET A 188 18.87 16.74 4.46
N LEU A 189 18.68 17.06 5.73
CA LEU A 189 17.98 16.20 6.67
C LEU A 189 16.56 16.72 6.90
N PRO A 190 15.58 15.81 7.06
CA PRO A 190 14.25 16.18 7.53
C PRO A 190 14.29 17.02 8.81
N HIS A 191 13.44 18.05 8.88
CA HIS A 191 13.35 18.91 10.07
C HIS A 191 12.51 18.29 11.19
N SER A 192 11.76 17.22 10.91
CA SER A 192 11.00 16.47 11.90
C SER A 192 11.29 14.98 11.82
N ASN A 193 11.10 14.27 12.93
CA ASN A 193 11.24 12.81 13.00
C ASN A 193 9.88 12.11 12.95
N ILE A 194 8.90 12.72 12.27
CA ILE A 194 7.57 12.12 12.13
C ILE A 194 7.66 10.78 11.38
N THR A 195 6.96 9.80 11.87
CA THR A 195 6.86 8.49 11.22
C THR A 195 5.75 8.47 10.16
N VAL A 196 5.79 7.48 9.26
CA VAL A 196 4.73 7.27 8.25
C VAL A 196 3.38 7.09 8.94
N GLN A 197 3.33 6.30 10.02
CA GLN A 197 2.13 6.02 10.77
C GLN A 197 1.55 7.28 11.43
N GLU A 198 2.40 8.10 12.05
CA GLU A 198 1.96 9.37 12.66
C GLU A 198 1.47 10.36 11.62
N TYR A 199 2.14 10.46 10.47
CA TYR A 199 1.74 11.39 9.40
C TYR A 199 0.40 11.02 8.79
N PHE A 200 0.13 9.74 8.58
CA PHE A 200 -1.10 9.27 7.97
C PHE A 200 -2.15 8.76 8.98
N ASP A 201 -1.98 8.98 10.28
CA ASP A 201 -2.96 8.55 11.29
C ASP A 201 -4.35 9.12 10.96
N GLY A 202 -5.31 8.22 10.72
CA GLY A 202 -6.67 8.56 10.31
C GLY A 202 -6.79 9.28 8.95
N SER A 203 -5.72 9.42 8.20
CA SER A 203 -5.77 10.05 6.86
C SER A 203 -6.44 9.13 5.85
N PHE A 204 -7.27 9.68 4.98
CA PHE A 204 -7.82 8.94 3.84
C PHE A 204 -7.00 9.22 2.58
N GLY A 205 -6.41 8.14 2.04
CA GLY A 205 -5.55 8.23 0.86
C GLY A 205 -4.25 8.97 1.13
N ILE A 206 -4.03 10.05 0.39
CA ILE A 206 -2.83 10.89 0.47
C ILE A 206 -3.09 12.23 1.18
N ASN A 207 -4.34 12.47 1.60
CA ASN A 207 -4.70 13.74 2.22
C ASN A 207 -4.28 13.71 3.69
N HIS A 208 -3.42 14.64 4.04
CA HIS A 208 -3.04 14.95 5.39
C HIS A 208 -3.36 16.41 5.68
N SER A 209 -3.79 16.71 6.88
CA SER A 209 -4.01 18.07 7.37
C SER A 209 -3.65 18.13 8.84
N ASP A 210 -2.71 18.98 9.19
CA ASP A 210 -2.31 19.21 10.58
C ASP A 210 -3.45 19.77 11.44
N ASP A 211 -4.44 20.42 10.80
CA ASP A 211 -5.58 21.05 11.47
C ASP A 211 -6.77 20.08 11.70
N GLN A 212 -6.75 18.89 11.14
CA GLN A 212 -7.84 17.92 11.25
C GLN A 212 -7.45 16.76 12.17
N GLN A 213 -8.34 16.47 13.11
CA GLN A 213 -8.21 15.26 13.94
C GLN A 213 -9.13 14.17 13.39
N PRO A 214 -8.68 12.91 13.41
CA PRO A 214 -9.54 11.78 13.04
C PRO A 214 -10.79 11.73 13.91
N GLU A 215 -11.92 11.54 13.29
CA GLU A 215 -13.22 11.42 13.96
C GLU A 215 -13.92 10.09 13.60
N THR A 216 -14.89 9.72 14.41
CA THR A 216 -15.66 8.50 14.21
C THR A 216 -16.78 8.73 13.19
N VAL A 217 -16.66 8.09 12.03
CA VAL A 217 -17.67 8.10 10.98
C VAL A 217 -18.39 6.75 10.94
N ARG A 218 -19.73 6.76 10.96
CA ARG A 218 -20.56 5.56 10.83
C ARG A 218 -21.35 5.61 9.53
N ILE A 219 -21.31 4.51 8.82
CA ILE A 219 -22.07 4.32 7.59
C ILE A 219 -22.94 3.08 7.68
N LYS A 220 -24.06 3.09 6.99
CA LYS A 220 -24.90 1.91 6.74
C LYS A 220 -24.80 1.54 5.27
N VAL A 221 -24.54 0.27 5.01
CA VAL A 221 -24.40 -0.27 3.65
C VAL A 221 -25.46 -1.32 3.42
N TYR A 222 -26.13 -1.26 2.28
CA TYR A 222 -27.32 -2.05 1.97
C TYR A 222 -27.04 -3.17 0.96
N GLY A 223 -27.71 -4.30 1.15
CA GLY A 223 -27.69 -5.44 0.27
C GLY A 223 -26.32 -6.07 0.12
N ALA A 224 -26.06 -6.71 -1.01
CA ALA A 224 -24.78 -7.33 -1.31
C ALA A 224 -23.57 -6.36 -1.26
N GLN A 225 -23.82 -5.04 -1.28
CA GLN A 225 -22.73 -4.07 -1.17
C GLN A 225 -22.01 -4.16 0.19
N ALA A 226 -22.70 -4.60 1.25
CA ALA A 226 -22.08 -4.83 2.55
C ALA A 226 -20.98 -5.90 2.49
N ASP A 227 -21.18 -6.97 1.70
CA ASP A 227 -20.17 -8.02 1.53
C ASP A 227 -18.93 -7.51 0.77
N TYR A 228 -19.13 -6.64 -0.23
CA TYR A 228 -18.01 -6.01 -0.93
C TYR A 228 -17.20 -5.08 -0.01
N VAL A 229 -17.85 -4.28 0.84
CA VAL A 229 -17.19 -3.41 1.81
C VAL A 229 -16.47 -4.23 2.87
N ARG A 230 -17.02 -5.39 3.27
CA ARG A 230 -16.37 -6.31 4.21
C ARG A 230 -15.14 -6.96 3.59
N ALA A 231 -15.22 -7.38 2.33
CA ALA A 231 -14.13 -8.04 1.62
C ALA A 231 -13.00 -7.08 1.21
N LEU A 232 -13.34 -5.81 0.94
CA LEU A 232 -12.39 -4.76 0.60
C LEU A 232 -12.72 -3.53 1.47
N PRO A 233 -12.08 -3.41 2.66
CA PRO A 233 -12.32 -2.31 3.57
C PRO A 233 -12.09 -0.94 2.92
N ILE A 234 -12.98 0.01 3.19
CA ILE A 234 -12.86 1.40 2.71
C ILE A 234 -11.64 2.09 3.35
N HIS A 235 -11.35 1.77 4.60
CA HIS A 235 -10.21 2.29 5.36
C HIS A 235 -9.72 1.23 6.34
N GLU A 236 -8.45 1.24 6.69
CA GLU A 236 -7.81 0.29 7.63
C GLU A 236 -8.48 0.24 9.00
N SER A 237 -9.03 1.35 9.48
CA SER A 237 -9.77 1.43 10.74
C SER A 237 -11.18 0.85 10.69
N GLN A 238 -11.60 0.20 9.59
CA GLN A 238 -12.95 -0.31 9.44
C GLN A 238 -13.31 -1.35 10.49
N GLN A 239 -14.42 -1.12 11.18
CA GLN A 239 -15.03 -2.08 12.09
C GLN A 239 -16.51 -2.27 11.75
N GLU A 240 -16.95 -3.51 11.63
CA GLU A 240 -18.37 -3.83 11.48
C GLU A 240 -19.01 -3.88 12.87
N LEU A 241 -19.97 -2.98 13.13
CA LEU A 241 -20.65 -2.87 14.42
C LEU A 241 -21.89 -3.76 14.52
N GLU A 242 -22.68 -3.76 13.45
CA GLU A 242 -23.97 -4.45 13.41
C GLU A 242 -24.22 -4.97 11.98
N SER A 243 -24.94 -6.08 11.86
CA SER A 243 -25.42 -6.61 10.60
C SER A 243 -26.85 -7.12 10.72
N GLY A 244 -27.64 -6.92 9.67
CA GLY A 244 -28.98 -7.47 9.51
C GLY A 244 -29.06 -8.32 8.24
N ASP A 245 -30.27 -8.74 7.88
CA ASP A 245 -30.47 -9.61 6.70
C ASP A 245 -30.08 -8.94 5.38
N ASP A 246 -30.19 -7.61 5.27
CA ASP A 246 -29.94 -6.85 4.03
C ASP A 246 -29.17 -5.55 4.27
N TRP A 247 -28.39 -5.48 5.33
CA TRP A 247 -27.56 -4.31 5.65
C TRP A 247 -26.47 -4.61 6.68
N SER A 248 -25.42 -3.77 6.70
CA SER A 248 -24.42 -3.72 7.78
C SER A 248 -24.08 -2.28 8.13
N ILE A 249 -23.67 -2.05 9.38
CA ILE A 249 -23.16 -0.78 9.87
C ILE A 249 -21.66 -0.93 10.11
N PHE A 250 -20.89 -0.05 9.46
CA PHE A 250 -19.44 0.05 9.64
C PHE A 250 -19.07 1.36 10.31
N GLU A 251 -18.04 1.30 11.13
CA GLU A 251 -17.43 2.46 11.79
C GLU A 251 -16.00 2.65 11.32
N TYR A 252 -15.60 3.88 11.16
CA TYR A 252 -14.28 4.31 10.75
C TYR A 252 -13.75 5.38 11.69
N ARG A 253 -12.43 5.37 11.96
CA ARG A 253 -11.71 6.49 12.55
C ARG A 253 -10.91 7.16 11.44
N VAL A 254 -11.38 8.28 10.90
CA VAL A 254 -10.85 8.90 9.69
C VAL A 254 -11.02 10.42 9.71
N CYS A 255 -10.11 11.14 9.06
CA CYS A 255 -10.29 12.55 8.74
C CYS A 255 -11.13 12.67 7.46
N PRO A 256 -12.41 13.11 7.50
CA PRO A 256 -13.21 13.25 6.32
C PRO A 256 -12.62 14.30 5.37
N CYS A 257 -12.29 13.88 4.17
CA CYS A 257 -11.69 14.71 3.14
C CYS A 257 -12.33 14.45 1.78
N TYR A 258 -11.94 15.20 0.77
CA TYR A 258 -12.47 15.05 -0.59
C TYR A 258 -12.44 13.58 -1.08
N ASN A 259 -11.31 12.88 -0.92
CA ASN A 259 -11.17 11.50 -1.37
C ASN A 259 -12.05 10.54 -0.58
N PHE A 260 -12.27 10.80 0.72
CA PHE A 260 -13.18 10.00 1.52
C PHE A 260 -14.63 10.13 1.02
N TYR A 261 -15.11 11.36 0.79
CA TYR A 261 -16.43 11.58 0.20
C TYR A 261 -16.57 10.94 -1.18
N GLN A 262 -15.54 11.04 -2.01
CA GLN A 262 -15.50 10.40 -3.33
C GLN A 262 -15.63 8.87 -3.20
N GLN A 263 -14.94 8.28 -2.25
CA GLN A 263 -15.02 6.83 -1.98
C GLN A 263 -16.42 6.43 -1.48
N LEU A 264 -17.06 7.22 -0.62
CA LEU A 264 -18.44 6.95 -0.20
C LEU A 264 -19.42 7.02 -1.37
N LEU A 265 -19.26 8.00 -2.27
CA LEU A 265 -20.07 8.15 -3.48
C LEU A 265 -19.91 6.99 -4.48
N TRP A 266 -18.77 6.30 -4.49
CA TRP A 266 -18.57 5.11 -5.31
C TRP A 266 -19.62 4.03 -5.05
N HIS A 267 -20.13 3.95 -3.82
CA HIS A 267 -21.16 2.98 -3.42
C HIS A 267 -22.59 3.43 -3.78
N ARG A 268 -22.75 4.64 -4.33
CA ARG A 268 -24.01 5.18 -4.83
C ARG A 268 -25.11 5.15 -3.76
N GLU A 269 -26.33 4.78 -4.14
CA GLU A 269 -27.52 4.67 -3.28
C GLU A 269 -27.48 3.49 -2.29
N LYS A 270 -26.43 2.71 -2.32
CA LYS A 270 -26.24 1.56 -1.41
C LYS A 270 -25.52 1.90 -0.12
N LEU A 271 -25.15 3.17 0.06
CA LEU A 271 -24.46 3.63 1.26
C LEU A 271 -25.12 4.89 1.82
N GLU A 272 -25.33 4.90 3.15
CA GLU A 272 -25.85 6.03 3.89
C GLU A 272 -24.89 6.39 5.03
N VAL A 273 -24.54 7.67 5.17
CA VAL A 273 -23.80 8.16 6.34
C VAL A 273 -24.77 8.36 7.50
N LEU A 274 -24.51 7.71 8.62
CA LEU A 274 -25.31 7.82 9.85
C LEU A 274 -24.79 8.93 10.77
N ALA A 275 -23.48 9.00 10.94
CA ALA A 275 -22.80 9.95 11.82
C ALA A 275 -21.37 10.24 11.31
N PRO A 276 -20.79 11.39 11.65
CA PRO A 276 -21.41 12.51 12.38
C PRO A 276 -22.30 13.35 11.44
N VAL A 277 -23.06 14.25 12.05
CA VAL A 277 -24.07 15.06 11.31
C VAL A 277 -23.45 15.88 10.17
N HIS A 278 -22.30 16.52 10.40
CA HIS A 278 -21.67 17.34 9.36
C HIS A 278 -21.18 16.53 8.14
N VAL A 279 -20.70 15.28 8.34
CA VAL A 279 -20.33 14.38 7.22
C VAL A 279 -21.59 13.96 6.44
N ARG A 280 -22.69 13.69 7.14
CA ARG A 280 -23.99 13.40 6.52
C ARG A 280 -24.51 14.58 5.69
N GLU A 281 -24.46 15.78 6.25
CA GLU A 281 -24.90 17.00 5.56
C GLU A 281 -24.04 17.31 4.34
N GLU A 282 -22.72 17.09 4.42
CA GLU A 282 -21.84 17.25 3.27
C GLU A 282 -22.15 16.25 2.14
N MET A 283 -22.39 14.97 2.47
CA MET A 283 -22.86 13.97 1.51
C MET A 283 -24.17 14.37 0.85
N LYS A 284 -25.11 14.90 1.63
CA LYS A 284 -26.40 15.42 1.12
C LYS A 284 -26.17 16.58 0.15
N ARG A 285 -25.35 17.56 0.52
CA ARG A 285 -24.99 18.70 -0.31
C ARG A 285 -24.40 18.26 -1.67
N ILE A 286 -23.43 17.32 -1.63
CA ILE A 286 -22.83 16.77 -2.84
C ILE A 286 -23.87 16.08 -3.73
N ALA A 287 -24.77 15.27 -3.12
CA ALA A 287 -25.80 14.57 -3.88
C ALA A 287 -26.81 15.53 -4.51
N GLU A 288 -27.17 16.63 -3.85
CA GLU A 288 -28.03 17.68 -4.39
C GLU A 288 -27.33 18.40 -5.58
N GLU A 289 -26.06 18.75 -5.45
CA GLU A 289 -25.27 19.35 -6.53
C GLU A 289 -25.19 18.44 -7.75
N ILE A 290 -24.90 17.14 -7.53
CA ILE A 290 -24.95 16.13 -8.61
C ILE A 290 -26.33 16.11 -9.25
N GLY A 291 -27.41 16.09 -8.45
CA GLY A 291 -28.78 16.09 -8.94
C GLY A 291 -29.14 17.34 -9.77
N HIS A 292 -28.51 18.48 -9.51
CA HIS A 292 -28.70 19.70 -10.30
C HIS A 292 -28.09 19.62 -11.70
N LEU A 293 -26.99 18.83 -11.87
CA LEU A 293 -26.34 18.66 -13.18
C LEU A 293 -27.19 17.85 -14.17
N TYR A 294 -28.20 17.12 -13.70
CA TYR A 294 -29.07 16.26 -14.51
C TYR A 294 -30.52 16.78 -14.62
N ARG A 295 -30.77 18.02 -14.25
CA ARG A 295 -32.05 18.72 -14.44
C ARG A 295 -31.96 19.63 -15.65
#